data_dd21d73b7111912185f6f7baa2b78344
#
_entry.id   dd21d73b7111912185f6f7baa2b78344
#
_cell.length_a   1.000
_cell.length_b   1.000
_cell.length_c   1.000
_cell.angle_alpha   90.00
_cell.angle_beta   90.00
_cell.angle_gamma   90.00
#
_symmetry.space_group_name_H-M   'P 1'
#
loop_
_entity.id
_entity.type
_entity.pdbx_description
1 polymer ?
#
loop_
_entity_poly.entity_id
_entity_poly.type
_entity_poly.pdbx_seq_one_letter_code
_entity_poly.pdbx_strand_id
1 'polypeptide(L)'
;MNDSYNAARRTLLAGSALLASSAFAIGAQAAPQRNPQLQRSTPMDSNTFVTKDGTTLYYKDWGAGPVVTFSHGWPLNADAWDGQLHFLARNGFRVIAHDRRGHGRSSQPSNGNDMDTYADDLAQLIEALDVKNIAMVGHSTGGGEVARYIGRHGSKRVSRAVLIGAVPPVMLKSAANPEGLPLSVFDGIRDGVAGDRSQFYKDLAVPFYGANRPGSKVSQGQLDQFWLWSMQSGQKNAYECVKAFSETDFTEDLKKIDVPTLFMHGEDDQIVPIHDSAKKAVRLVKNAQAIYYPGAPHGLTATLQDRINADLLAFLRG
;
A
#
# COMPACT_ATOMS: atom_id res chain seq x y z
N MET A 1 -21.71 -23.22 39.77
CA MET A 1 -22.52 -22.34 38.87
C MET A 1 -22.11 -22.63 37.44
N ASN A 2 -22.63 -23.69 36.85
CA ASN A 2 -22.20 -24.15 35.53
C ASN A 2 -23.23 -25.14 34.97
N ASP A 3 -24.46 -24.70 34.71
CA ASP A 3 -25.50 -25.59 34.14
C ASP A 3 -26.49 -24.93 33.17
N SER A 4 -26.23 -23.71 32.72
CA SER A 4 -27.16 -23.02 31.80
C SER A 4 -26.70 -22.92 30.33
N TYR A 5 -25.54 -23.54 29.96
CA TYR A 5 -24.99 -23.42 28.60
C TYR A 5 -25.22 -24.65 27.70
N ASN A 6 -25.81 -25.73 28.20
CA ASN A 6 -25.97 -27.00 27.46
C ASN A 6 -27.38 -27.31 26.97
N ALA A 7 -28.35 -26.41 27.12
CA ALA A 7 -29.75 -26.68 26.74
C ALA A 7 -30.15 -26.24 25.32
N ALA A 8 -29.31 -25.49 24.60
CA ALA A 8 -29.67 -24.89 23.29
C ALA A 8 -29.23 -25.68 22.05
N ARG A 9 -28.63 -26.85 22.21
CA ARG A 9 -28.06 -27.62 21.07
C ARG A 9 -28.76 -28.95 20.73
N ARG A 10 -29.95 -29.24 21.24
CA ARG A 10 -30.60 -30.56 21.07
C ARG A 10 -32.01 -30.56 20.45
N THR A 11 -32.42 -29.55 19.70
CA THR A 11 -33.76 -29.53 19.08
C THR A 11 -33.70 -29.15 17.61
N LEU A 12 -33.00 -29.90 16.78
CA LEU A 12 -33.11 -29.82 15.31
C LEU A 12 -32.60 -31.10 14.66
N LEU A 13 -33.25 -32.24 14.94
CA LEU A 13 -33.16 -33.45 14.13
C LEU A 13 -34.25 -34.45 14.57
N ALA A 14 -35.50 -34.28 14.11
CA ALA A 14 -36.49 -35.37 13.96
C ALA A 14 -37.72 -34.81 13.24
N GLY A 15 -37.99 -35.27 12.04
CA GLY A 15 -39.17 -34.90 11.25
C GLY A 15 -39.24 -35.76 10.02
N SER A 16 -39.90 -36.85 10.19
CA SER A 16 -40.07 -38.06 9.43
C SER A 16 -40.61 -37.93 8.01
N ALA A 17 -40.27 -38.91 7.18
CA ALA A 17 -40.79 -39.25 5.87
C ALA A 17 -42.29 -39.58 5.91
N LEU A 18 -43.02 -39.20 4.86
CA LEU A 18 -44.27 -39.82 4.44
C LEU A 18 -44.30 -39.89 2.89
N LEU A 19 -44.25 -41.10 2.40
CA LEU A 19 -44.49 -41.51 1.02
C LEU A 19 -45.95 -41.31 0.64
N ALA A 20 -46.22 -40.69 -0.49
CA ALA A 20 -47.48 -40.84 -1.22
C ALA A 20 -47.17 -40.93 -2.71
N SER A 21 -47.37 -42.13 -3.23
CA SER A 21 -47.33 -42.45 -4.65
C SER A 21 -48.61 -41.97 -5.31
N SER A 22 -48.55 -41.20 -6.38
CA SER A 22 -49.64 -41.07 -7.36
C SER A 22 -49.02 -40.91 -8.76
N ALA A 23 -49.30 -41.95 -9.58
CA ALA A 23 -48.97 -41.95 -10.98
C ALA A 23 -49.91 -40.98 -11.74
N PHE A 24 -49.35 -40.11 -12.57
CA PHE A 24 -50.11 -39.44 -13.62
C PHE A 24 -49.31 -39.31 -14.93
N ALA A 25 -49.99 -39.55 -15.95
CA ALA A 25 -49.83 -39.56 -17.39
C ALA A 25 -48.70 -38.71 -18.00
N ILE A 26 -48.10 -39.36 -19.02
CA ILE A 26 -47.15 -38.80 -19.98
C ILE A 26 -47.90 -37.82 -20.91
N GLY A 27 -47.63 -36.53 -20.74
CA GLY A 27 -47.92 -35.51 -21.73
C GLY A 27 -46.59 -35.01 -22.28
N ALA A 28 -46.34 -35.27 -23.57
CA ALA A 28 -45.20 -34.71 -24.27
C ALA A 28 -45.35 -33.18 -24.38
N GLN A 29 -44.61 -32.44 -23.57
CA GLN A 29 -44.46 -31.01 -23.73
C GLN A 29 -43.12 -30.67 -24.36
N ALA A 30 -43.19 -29.80 -25.38
CA ALA A 30 -42.08 -29.31 -26.15
C ALA A 30 -40.97 -28.74 -25.24
N ALA A 31 -39.72 -29.05 -25.55
CA ALA A 31 -38.54 -28.49 -24.87
C ALA A 31 -38.57 -26.96 -24.95
N PRO A 32 -38.32 -26.26 -23.85
CA PRO A 32 -38.21 -24.79 -23.90
C PRO A 32 -36.99 -24.42 -24.74
N GLN A 33 -37.24 -23.64 -25.79
CA GLN A 33 -36.15 -22.98 -26.56
C GLN A 33 -35.28 -22.18 -25.60
N ARG A 34 -34.02 -22.54 -25.53
CA ARG A 34 -32.99 -21.74 -24.84
C ARG A 34 -32.91 -20.36 -25.51
N ASN A 35 -33.39 -19.38 -24.81
CA ASN A 35 -33.20 -17.98 -25.15
C ASN A 35 -31.73 -17.65 -25.05
N PRO A 36 -31.00 -17.25 -26.12
CA PRO A 36 -29.56 -16.96 -26.05
C PRO A 36 -29.24 -15.56 -25.52
N GLN A 37 -30.15 -14.92 -24.83
CA GLN A 37 -29.91 -13.66 -24.12
C GLN A 37 -29.74 -13.95 -22.62
N LEU A 38 -28.73 -14.72 -22.25
CA LEU A 38 -28.04 -14.46 -21.00
C LEU A 38 -27.35 -13.10 -21.20
N GLN A 39 -27.98 -12.06 -20.67
CA GLN A 39 -27.37 -10.78 -20.46
C GLN A 39 -25.99 -11.05 -19.86
N ARG A 40 -24.95 -10.70 -20.61
CA ARG A 40 -23.62 -10.52 -20.02
C ARG A 40 -23.85 -9.55 -18.87
N SER A 41 -23.79 -10.03 -17.64
CA SER A 41 -23.61 -9.18 -16.49
C SER A 41 -22.46 -8.27 -16.88
N THR A 42 -22.69 -6.96 -16.90
CA THR A 42 -21.62 -5.97 -16.92
C THR A 42 -20.59 -6.45 -15.92
N PRO A 43 -19.31 -6.60 -16.30
CA PRO A 43 -18.30 -6.94 -15.31
C PRO A 43 -18.48 -5.92 -14.18
N MET A 44 -18.64 -6.37 -12.93
CA MET A 44 -18.42 -5.50 -11.79
C MET A 44 -17.04 -4.92 -12.06
N ASP A 45 -16.92 -3.58 -12.06
CA ASP A 45 -15.65 -2.89 -12.21
C ASP A 45 -14.65 -3.57 -11.27
N SER A 46 -13.83 -4.46 -11.86
CA SER A 46 -12.80 -5.12 -11.10
C SER A 46 -11.73 -4.05 -10.91
N ASN A 47 -11.56 -3.54 -9.69
CA ASN A 47 -10.47 -2.62 -9.31
C ASN A 47 -9.10 -3.32 -9.49
N THR A 48 -8.89 -3.95 -10.65
CA THR A 48 -7.70 -4.70 -11.01
C THR A 48 -7.21 -4.32 -12.40
N PHE A 49 -5.91 -4.32 -12.56
CA PHE A 49 -5.19 -4.08 -13.79
C PHE A 49 -4.16 -5.18 -14.01
N VAL A 50 -4.02 -5.68 -15.23
CA VAL A 50 -3.03 -6.69 -15.57
C VAL A 50 -1.87 -6.03 -16.30
N THR A 51 -0.67 -6.13 -15.76
CA THR A 51 0.57 -5.63 -16.34
C THR A 51 0.99 -6.47 -17.56
N LYS A 52 1.96 -5.97 -18.34
CA LYS A 52 2.46 -6.66 -19.54
C LYS A 52 3.09 -8.02 -19.24
N ASP A 53 3.59 -8.24 -18.03
CA ASP A 53 4.15 -9.53 -17.60
C ASP A 53 3.10 -10.48 -16.99
N GLY A 54 1.81 -10.09 -17.00
CA GLY A 54 0.70 -10.89 -16.49
C GLY A 54 0.44 -10.73 -14.99
N THR A 55 1.15 -9.86 -14.29
CA THR A 55 0.88 -9.56 -12.87
C THR A 55 -0.41 -8.77 -12.74
N THR A 56 -1.34 -9.24 -11.91
CA THR A 56 -2.57 -8.50 -11.59
C THR A 56 -2.32 -7.57 -10.42
N LEU A 57 -2.55 -6.29 -10.61
CA LEU A 57 -2.52 -5.27 -9.56
C LEU A 57 -3.93 -4.92 -9.15
N TYR A 58 -4.17 -4.88 -7.85
CA TYR A 58 -5.38 -4.28 -7.28
C TYR A 58 -5.16 -2.78 -7.05
N TYR A 59 -6.21 -1.99 -7.24
CA TYR A 59 -6.18 -0.56 -6.90
C TYR A 59 -7.54 -0.07 -6.39
N LYS A 60 -7.52 0.99 -5.59
CA LYS A 60 -8.68 1.79 -5.19
C LYS A 60 -8.72 3.03 -6.07
N ASP A 61 -9.92 3.47 -6.46
CA ASP A 61 -10.14 4.68 -7.24
C ASP A 61 -11.41 5.37 -6.73
N TRP A 62 -11.24 6.44 -5.95
CA TRP A 62 -12.34 7.11 -5.27
C TRP A 62 -12.39 8.59 -5.61
N GLY A 63 -13.60 9.16 -5.59
CA GLY A 63 -13.83 10.58 -5.79
C GLY A 63 -13.72 11.04 -7.24
N ALA A 64 -13.62 12.34 -7.42
CA ALA A 64 -13.49 12.99 -8.72
C ALA A 64 -12.72 14.30 -8.57
N GLY A 65 -12.10 14.80 -9.66
CA GLY A 65 -11.33 16.03 -9.69
C GLY A 65 -9.84 15.81 -10.00
N PRO A 66 -8.95 16.71 -9.55
CA PRO A 66 -7.51 16.52 -9.72
C PRO A 66 -7.03 15.19 -9.15
N VAL A 67 -6.14 14.51 -9.87
CA VAL A 67 -5.73 13.14 -9.54
C VAL A 67 -4.58 13.14 -8.55
N VAL A 68 -4.71 12.30 -7.52
CA VAL A 68 -3.63 11.99 -6.57
C VAL A 68 -3.42 10.47 -6.55
N THR A 69 -2.20 10.00 -6.80
CA THR A 69 -1.84 8.58 -6.68
C THR A 69 -1.05 8.33 -5.41
N PHE A 70 -1.21 7.13 -4.85
CA PHE A 70 -0.60 6.73 -3.58
C PHE A 70 0.15 5.41 -3.70
N SER A 71 1.43 5.42 -3.35
CA SER A 71 2.31 4.27 -3.26
C SER A 71 2.60 3.95 -1.79
N HIS A 72 2.22 2.75 -1.34
CA HIS A 72 2.33 2.35 0.07
C HIS A 72 3.76 1.95 0.49
N GLY A 73 4.02 2.01 1.81
CA GLY A 73 5.24 1.50 2.43
C GLY A 73 5.26 -0.04 2.54
N TRP A 74 6.44 -0.60 2.74
CA TRP A 74 6.63 -2.00 3.05
C TRP A 74 6.28 -2.30 4.52
N PRO A 75 5.70 -3.43 4.83
CA PRO A 75 5.11 -4.47 3.99
C PRO A 75 3.59 -4.34 3.81
N LEU A 76 3.11 -3.11 3.74
CA LEU A 76 1.69 -2.73 3.76
C LEU A 76 1.02 -2.93 2.38
N ASN A 77 -0.17 -2.32 2.24
CA ASN A 77 -0.96 -2.28 1.01
C ASN A 77 -1.73 -0.94 0.91
N ALA A 78 -2.58 -0.78 -0.09
CA ALA A 78 -3.33 0.45 -0.34
C ALA A 78 -4.25 0.87 0.83
N ASP A 79 -4.67 -0.06 1.70
CA ASP A 79 -5.53 0.23 2.84
C ASP A 79 -4.85 1.13 3.89
N ALA A 80 -3.50 1.14 3.90
CA ALA A 80 -2.74 2.05 4.75
C ALA A 80 -2.99 3.54 4.45
N TRP A 81 -3.57 3.82 3.28
CA TRP A 81 -3.90 5.17 2.83
C TRP A 81 -5.36 5.57 3.03
N ASP A 82 -6.23 4.69 3.58
CA ASP A 82 -7.68 4.94 3.66
C ASP A 82 -8.04 6.26 4.33
N GLY A 83 -7.30 6.66 5.36
CA GLY A 83 -7.49 7.96 6.03
C GLY A 83 -7.26 9.15 5.09
N GLN A 84 -6.18 9.10 4.28
CA GLN A 84 -5.84 10.13 3.30
C GLN A 84 -6.78 10.10 2.10
N LEU A 85 -7.10 8.90 1.59
CA LEU A 85 -7.99 8.71 0.45
C LEU A 85 -9.38 9.26 0.75
N HIS A 86 -9.96 8.87 1.89
CA HIS A 86 -11.27 9.35 2.32
C HIS A 86 -11.30 10.87 2.49
N PHE A 87 -10.28 11.41 3.15
CA PHE A 87 -10.19 12.85 3.38
C PHE A 87 -10.08 13.62 2.06
N LEU A 88 -9.18 13.25 1.16
CA LEU A 88 -8.97 13.97 -0.11
C LEU A 88 -10.14 13.80 -1.08
N ALA A 89 -10.76 12.62 -1.15
CA ALA A 89 -11.96 12.41 -1.99
C ALA A 89 -13.10 13.36 -1.57
N ARG A 90 -13.30 13.56 -0.25
CA ARG A 90 -14.26 14.55 0.27
C ARG A 90 -13.85 16.01 0.03
N ASN A 91 -12.59 16.26 -0.25
CA ASN A 91 -12.06 17.59 -0.58
C ASN A 91 -11.95 17.85 -2.10
N GLY A 92 -12.58 17.00 -2.94
CA GLY A 92 -12.72 17.22 -4.38
C GLY A 92 -11.56 16.70 -5.21
N PHE A 93 -10.85 15.68 -4.74
CA PHE A 93 -9.79 14.99 -5.49
C PHE A 93 -10.26 13.58 -5.93
N ARG A 94 -9.76 13.13 -7.08
CA ARG A 94 -9.76 11.72 -7.44
C ARG A 94 -8.50 11.09 -6.87
N VAL A 95 -8.64 10.06 -6.05
CA VAL A 95 -7.54 9.40 -5.33
C VAL A 95 -7.41 7.96 -5.77
N ILE A 96 -6.20 7.55 -6.14
CA ILE A 96 -5.89 6.20 -6.64
C ILE A 96 -4.76 5.63 -5.79
N ALA A 97 -5.00 4.48 -5.16
CA ALA A 97 -3.98 3.76 -4.40
C ALA A 97 -3.92 2.30 -4.86
N HIS A 98 -2.75 1.82 -5.22
CA HIS A 98 -2.59 0.43 -5.65
C HIS A 98 -1.92 -0.42 -4.57
N ASP A 99 -2.22 -1.71 -4.57
CA ASP A 99 -1.41 -2.71 -3.89
C ASP A 99 -0.24 -3.06 -4.83
N ARG A 100 1.00 -2.80 -4.39
CA ARG A 100 2.20 -3.20 -5.16
C ARG A 100 2.20 -4.69 -5.42
N ARG A 101 2.78 -5.16 -6.55
CA ARG A 101 2.97 -6.60 -6.79
C ARG A 101 3.52 -7.28 -5.54
N GLY A 102 3.04 -8.47 -5.24
CA GLY A 102 3.45 -9.23 -4.06
C GLY A 102 2.86 -8.75 -2.74
N HIS A 103 2.01 -7.72 -2.72
CA HIS A 103 1.40 -7.16 -1.52
C HIS A 103 -0.13 -7.11 -1.63
N GLY A 104 -0.80 -7.19 -0.48
CA GLY A 104 -2.26 -7.04 -0.39
C GLY A 104 -3.02 -7.99 -1.31
N ARG A 105 -3.86 -7.43 -2.16
CA ARG A 105 -4.75 -8.13 -3.11
C ARG A 105 -4.12 -8.33 -4.49
N SER A 106 -2.94 -7.76 -4.73
CA SER A 106 -2.19 -7.97 -5.97
C SER A 106 -1.59 -9.37 -6.05
N SER A 107 -1.33 -9.86 -7.26
CA SER A 107 -0.66 -11.15 -7.48
C SER A 107 0.71 -11.18 -6.80
N GLN A 108 1.12 -12.38 -6.41
CA GLN A 108 2.41 -12.65 -5.77
C GLN A 108 3.36 -13.36 -6.75
N PRO A 109 3.90 -12.65 -7.77
CA PRO A 109 4.79 -13.25 -8.75
C PRO A 109 6.13 -13.62 -8.13
N SER A 110 6.80 -14.60 -8.73
CA SER A 110 8.11 -15.05 -8.23
C SER A 110 9.27 -14.10 -8.53
N ASN A 111 9.08 -13.12 -9.42
CA ASN A 111 10.11 -12.18 -9.90
C ASN A 111 9.58 -10.73 -9.89
N GLY A 112 10.48 -9.78 -10.19
CA GLY A 112 10.13 -8.37 -10.31
C GLY A 112 9.92 -7.68 -8.96
N ASN A 113 10.53 -8.20 -7.91
CA ASN A 113 10.48 -7.55 -6.59
C ASN A 113 11.65 -6.55 -6.44
N ASP A 114 11.78 -5.68 -7.43
CA ASP A 114 12.79 -4.63 -7.49
C ASP A 114 12.14 -3.28 -7.82
N MET A 115 12.86 -2.21 -7.53
CA MET A 115 12.30 -0.86 -7.62
C MET A 115 12.01 -0.43 -9.06
N ASP A 116 12.75 -0.94 -10.03
CA ASP A 116 12.53 -0.66 -11.45
C ASP A 116 11.19 -1.24 -11.91
N THR A 117 10.95 -2.49 -11.55
CA THR A 117 9.69 -3.19 -11.86
C THR A 117 8.50 -2.54 -11.16
N TYR A 118 8.64 -2.12 -9.90
CA TYR A 118 7.56 -1.41 -9.18
C TYR A 118 7.20 -0.10 -9.86
N ALA A 119 8.20 0.67 -10.30
CA ALA A 119 7.97 1.91 -11.04
C ALA A 119 7.35 1.66 -12.43
N ASP A 120 7.76 0.60 -13.11
CA ASP A 120 7.20 0.21 -14.42
C ASP A 120 5.74 -0.28 -14.29
N ASP A 121 5.39 -0.99 -13.21
CA ASP A 121 4.01 -1.38 -12.90
C ASP A 121 3.12 -0.16 -12.68
N LEU A 122 3.58 0.78 -11.85
CA LEU A 122 2.88 2.04 -11.60
C LEU A 122 2.69 2.83 -12.90
N ALA A 123 3.70 2.86 -13.77
CA ALA A 123 3.60 3.54 -15.06
C ALA A 123 2.54 2.91 -15.96
N GLN A 124 2.48 1.59 -16.02
CA GLN A 124 1.47 0.86 -16.80
C GLN A 124 0.05 1.10 -16.26
N LEU A 125 -0.12 1.10 -14.93
CA LEU A 125 -1.41 1.43 -14.31
C LEU A 125 -1.86 2.86 -14.64
N ILE A 126 -0.96 3.84 -14.50
CA ILE A 126 -1.21 5.25 -14.82
C ILE A 126 -1.58 5.43 -16.31
N GLU A 127 -0.89 4.71 -17.19
CA GLU A 127 -1.17 4.72 -18.64
C GLU A 127 -2.54 4.11 -18.94
N ALA A 128 -2.87 2.96 -18.35
CA ALA A 128 -4.14 2.28 -18.54
C ALA A 128 -5.34 3.09 -18.05
N LEU A 129 -5.19 3.85 -16.97
CA LEU A 129 -6.20 4.76 -16.45
C LEU A 129 -6.23 6.11 -17.18
N ASP A 130 -5.30 6.34 -18.12
CA ASP A 130 -5.04 7.60 -18.86
C ASP A 130 -5.07 8.86 -17.99
N VAL A 131 -4.54 8.76 -16.77
CA VAL A 131 -4.47 9.91 -15.86
C VAL A 131 -3.25 10.78 -16.14
N LYS A 132 -3.43 12.09 -15.97
CA LYS A 132 -2.45 13.15 -16.26
C LYS A 132 -2.52 14.23 -15.17
N ASN A 133 -1.51 15.09 -15.09
CA ASN A 133 -1.38 16.12 -14.05
C ASN A 133 -1.50 15.55 -12.63
N ILE A 134 -0.85 14.41 -12.40
CA ILE A 134 -0.96 13.63 -11.18
C ILE A 134 -0.11 14.25 -10.09
N ALA A 135 -0.65 14.38 -8.88
CA ALA A 135 0.16 14.50 -7.68
C ALA A 135 0.50 13.08 -7.20
N MET A 136 1.78 12.72 -7.17
CA MET A 136 2.23 11.40 -6.73
C MET A 136 2.65 11.44 -5.26
N VAL A 137 2.05 10.61 -4.42
CA VAL A 137 2.35 10.51 -2.99
C VAL A 137 2.93 9.14 -2.68
N GLY A 138 4.09 9.09 -2.04
CA GLY A 138 4.71 7.83 -1.64
C GLY A 138 5.17 7.85 -0.19
N HIS A 139 4.86 6.78 0.56
CA HIS A 139 5.35 6.59 1.91
C HIS A 139 6.45 5.53 1.96
N SER A 140 7.55 5.82 2.67
CA SER A 140 8.60 4.83 2.89
C SER A 140 9.14 4.27 1.55
N THR A 141 9.06 2.95 1.34
CA THR A 141 9.34 2.25 0.07
C THR A 141 8.58 2.88 -1.10
N GLY A 142 7.31 3.28 -0.88
CA GLY A 142 6.49 3.96 -1.89
C GLY A 142 7.05 5.32 -2.33
N GLY A 143 7.77 6.00 -1.45
CA GLY A 143 8.52 7.21 -1.84
C GLY A 143 9.69 6.90 -2.77
N GLY A 144 10.34 5.76 -2.60
CA GLY A 144 11.33 5.23 -3.55
C GLY A 144 10.70 4.90 -4.91
N GLU A 145 9.50 4.30 -4.90
CA GLU A 145 8.74 4.00 -6.11
C GLU A 145 8.37 5.26 -6.90
N VAL A 146 7.91 6.32 -6.21
CA VAL A 146 7.63 7.63 -6.83
C VAL A 146 8.90 8.26 -7.42
N ALA A 147 10.01 8.26 -6.68
CA ALA A 147 11.28 8.79 -7.17
C ALA A 147 11.76 8.01 -8.41
N ARG A 148 11.72 6.67 -8.35
CA ARG A 148 12.12 5.78 -9.46
C ARG A 148 11.19 5.94 -10.66
N TYR A 149 9.87 6.11 -10.45
CA TYR A 149 8.94 6.41 -11.54
C TYR A 149 9.36 7.66 -12.30
N ILE A 150 9.59 8.78 -11.61
CA ILE A 150 10.01 10.02 -12.26
C ILE A 150 11.38 9.87 -12.92
N GLY A 151 12.32 9.21 -12.25
CA GLY A 151 13.67 8.95 -12.76
C GLY A 151 13.70 8.15 -14.08
N ARG A 152 12.75 7.22 -14.26
CA ARG A 152 12.67 6.30 -15.43
C ARG A 152 11.71 6.80 -16.51
N HIS A 153 10.53 7.30 -16.12
CA HIS A 153 9.43 7.65 -17.03
C HIS A 153 9.27 9.15 -17.23
N GLY A 154 10.01 9.96 -16.45
CA GLY A 154 9.91 11.41 -16.47
C GLY A 154 8.64 11.94 -15.82
N SER A 155 8.50 13.26 -15.83
CA SER A 155 7.43 13.99 -15.14
C SER A 155 6.26 14.43 -16.04
N LYS A 156 6.21 14.03 -17.30
CA LYS A 156 5.18 14.50 -18.26
C LYS A 156 3.73 14.32 -17.77
N ARG A 157 3.47 13.29 -16.95
CA ARG A 157 2.15 13.03 -16.36
C ARG A 157 2.04 13.53 -14.92
N VAL A 158 3.13 14.03 -14.32
CA VAL A 158 3.23 14.40 -12.92
C VAL A 158 3.19 15.91 -12.75
N SER A 159 2.36 16.40 -11.86
CA SER A 159 2.28 17.83 -11.52
C SER A 159 2.99 18.17 -10.21
N ARG A 160 3.02 17.23 -9.27
CA ARG A 160 3.64 17.37 -7.94
C ARG A 160 4.11 16.02 -7.44
N ALA A 161 5.09 16.01 -6.52
CA ALA A 161 5.50 14.81 -5.79
C ALA A 161 5.46 15.06 -4.27
N VAL A 162 5.06 14.05 -3.50
CA VAL A 162 5.09 14.08 -2.03
C VAL A 162 5.76 12.81 -1.53
N LEU A 163 6.83 12.96 -0.77
CA LEU A 163 7.63 11.87 -0.22
C LEU A 163 7.53 11.89 1.31
N ILE A 164 6.82 10.91 1.89
CA ILE A 164 6.50 10.85 3.32
C ILE A 164 7.32 9.73 3.97
N GLY A 165 8.17 10.05 4.96
CA GLY A 165 9.02 9.03 5.61
C GLY A 165 9.81 8.17 4.61
N ALA A 166 10.17 8.75 3.46
CA ALA A 166 10.61 8.03 2.28
C ALA A 166 12.06 7.56 2.37
N VAL A 167 12.35 6.40 1.75
CA VAL A 167 13.68 5.76 1.76
C VAL A 167 14.78 6.47 0.94
N PRO A 168 14.50 7.26 -0.14
CA PRO A 168 15.56 7.97 -0.86
C PRO A 168 16.38 8.95 0.02
N PRO A 169 17.68 9.16 -0.30
CA PRO A 169 18.38 8.74 -1.52
C PRO A 169 18.86 7.28 -1.51
N VAL A 170 19.33 6.73 -0.41
CA VAL A 170 19.75 5.34 -0.24
C VAL A 170 19.87 5.00 1.24
N MET A 171 19.36 3.85 1.66
CA MET A 171 19.41 3.46 3.07
C MET A 171 20.69 2.70 3.43
N LEU A 172 21.20 1.86 2.50
CA LEU A 172 22.35 1.01 2.78
C LEU A 172 23.64 1.85 2.93
N LYS A 173 24.41 1.52 3.96
CA LYS A 173 25.77 2.03 4.14
C LYS A 173 26.69 1.55 3.02
N SER A 174 27.37 2.50 2.39
CA SER A 174 28.34 2.25 1.32
C SER A 174 29.42 3.32 1.33
N ALA A 175 30.40 3.21 0.44
CA ALA A 175 31.39 4.28 0.25
C ALA A 175 30.74 5.62 -0.17
N ALA A 176 29.65 5.56 -0.95
CA ALA A 176 28.88 6.74 -1.36
C ALA A 176 27.87 7.22 -0.28
N ASN A 177 27.51 6.35 0.67
CA ASN A 177 26.62 6.66 1.79
C ASN A 177 27.21 6.15 3.12
N PRO A 178 28.27 6.77 3.64
CA PRO A 178 29.00 6.25 4.82
C PRO A 178 28.19 6.31 6.12
N GLU A 179 27.15 7.13 6.18
CA GLU A 179 26.26 7.28 7.34
C GLU A 179 25.04 6.34 7.26
N GLY A 180 24.85 5.63 6.14
CA GLY A 180 23.74 4.71 5.96
C GLY A 180 23.73 3.53 6.94
N LEU A 181 22.62 2.82 6.98
CA LEU A 181 22.44 1.66 7.86
C LEU A 181 23.28 0.47 7.37
N PRO A 182 23.93 -0.27 8.27
CA PRO A 182 24.70 -1.45 7.88
C PRO A 182 23.80 -2.56 7.31
N LEU A 183 24.34 -3.38 6.41
CA LEU A 183 23.61 -4.48 5.77
C LEU A 183 22.96 -5.42 6.78
N SER A 184 23.60 -5.65 7.94
CA SER A 184 23.07 -6.50 9.01
C SER A 184 21.69 -6.08 9.54
N VAL A 185 21.33 -4.78 9.45
CA VAL A 185 19.97 -4.31 9.80
C VAL A 185 18.96 -4.89 8.81
N PHE A 186 19.26 -4.85 7.53
CA PHE A 186 18.38 -5.36 6.48
C PHE A 186 18.35 -6.89 6.43
N ASP A 187 19.46 -7.55 6.74
CA ASP A 187 19.51 -9.01 6.92
C ASP A 187 18.65 -9.45 8.10
N GLY A 188 18.67 -8.72 9.22
CA GLY A 188 17.76 -8.97 10.33
C GLY A 188 16.28 -8.84 9.96
N ILE A 189 15.92 -7.90 9.06
CA ILE A 189 14.56 -7.78 8.51
C ILE A 189 14.24 -9.01 7.64
N ARG A 190 15.16 -9.44 6.76
CA ARG A 190 15.01 -10.65 5.94
C ARG A 190 14.83 -11.90 6.79
N ASP A 191 15.63 -12.05 7.84
CA ASP A 191 15.55 -13.17 8.79
C ASP A 191 14.20 -13.18 9.52
N GLY A 192 13.69 -12.01 9.93
CA GLY A 192 12.38 -11.88 10.53
C GLY A 192 11.24 -12.32 9.58
N VAL A 193 11.33 -11.92 8.30
CA VAL A 193 10.37 -12.35 7.26
C VAL A 193 10.48 -13.84 6.94
N ALA A 194 11.69 -14.40 6.92
CA ALA A 194 11.92 -15.81 6.62
C ALA A 194 11.54 -16.74 7.79
N GLY A 195 11.66 -16.26 9.02
CA GLY A 195 11.33 -16.96 10.24
C GLY A 195 9.86 -16.84 10.65
N ASP A 196 9.61 -16.49 11.91
CA ASP A 196 8.26 -16.16 12.40
C ASP A 196 7.87 -14.74 11.99
N ARG A 197 7.49 -14.58 10.73
CA ARG A 197 7.09 -13.28 10.21
C ARG A 197 5.86 -12.69 10.91
N SER A 198 5.02 -13.56 11.50
CA SER A 198 3.83 -13.09 12.22
C SER A 198 4.23 -12.32 13.47
N GLN A 199 5.14 -12.88 14.29
CA GLN A 199 5.65 -12.16 15.45
C GLN A 199 6.54 -10.99 15.04
N PHE A 200 7.38 -11.17 14.03
CA PHE A 200 8.24 -10.10 13.51
C PHE A 200 7.43 -8.85 13.11
N TYR A 201 6.31 -9.01 12.38
CA TYR A 201 5.48 -7.86 12.01
C TYR A 201 4.75 -7.21 13.19
N LYS A 202 4.38 -7.99 14.22
CA LYS A 202 3.85 -7.42 15.47
C LYS A 202 4.89 -6.58 16.19
N ASP A 203 6.11 -7.07 16.27
CA ASP A 203 7.22 -6.36 16.91
C ASP A 203 7.61 -5.10 16.11
N LEU A 204 7.62 -5.19 14.78
CA LEU A 204 7.92 -4.06 13.90
C LEU A 204 6.87 -2.93 13.99
N ALA A 205 5.58 -3.26 14.20
CA ALA A 205 4.53 -2.27 14.36
C ALA A 205 4.79 -1.29 15.52
N VAL A 206 5.47 -1.76 16.56
CA VAL A 206 5.75 -0.97 17.77
C VAL A 206 6.64 0.24 17.48
N PRO A 207 7.88 0.11 16.96
CA PRO A 207 8.70 1.24 16.56
C PRO A 207 8.16 1.97 15.33
N PHE A 208 7.44 1.28 14.42
CA PHE A 208 6.84 1.88 13.23
C PHE A 208 5.86 3.01 13.59
N TYR A 209 5.01 2.79 14.57
CA TYR A 209 4.07 3.80 15.07
C TYR A 209 4.56 4.57 16.30
N GLY A 210 5.75 4.26 16.83
CA GLY A 210 6.25 4.90 18.04
C GLY A 210 5.50 4.49 19.30
N ALA A 211 4.89 3.30 19.33
CA ALA A 211 4.17 2.78 20.49
C ALA A 211 5.08 2.54 21.70
N ASN A 212 6.40 2.40 21.47
CA ASN A 212 7.45 2.30 22.49
C ASN A 212 7.87 3.65 23.11
N ARG A 213 7.27 4.76 22.69
CA ARG A 213 7.63 6.09 23.22
C ARG A 213 6.73 6.49 24.40
N PRO A 214 7.27 7.17 25.42
CA PRO A 214 6.46 7.66 26.53
C PRO A 214 5.31 8.55 26.04
N GLY A 215 4.10 8.32 26.57
CA GLY A 215 2.92 9.10 26.20
C GLY A 215 2.30 8.74 24.84
N SER A 216 2.75 7.67 24.19
CA SER A 216 2.15 7.16 22.96
C SER A 216 0.65 6.89 23.13
N LYS A 217 -0.14 7.29 22.13
CA LYS A 217 -1.59 7.06 22.08
C LYS A 217 -1.98 6.01 21.03
N VAL A 218 -1.00 5.28 20.51
CA VAL A 218 -1.22 4.21 19.53
C VAL A 218 -2.06 3.12 20.17
N SER A 219 -3.20 2.80 19.55
CA SER A 219 -4.09 1.76 20.03
C SER A 219 -3.59 0.37 19.63
N GLN A 220 -4.00 -0.65 20.39
CA GLN A 220 -3.76 -2.06 19.99
C GLN A 220 -4.36 -2.34 18.61
N GLY A 221 -5.53 -1.75 18.29
CA GLY A 221 -6.16 -1.90 16.98
C GLY A 221 -5.30 -1.39 15.82
N GLN A 222 -4.51 -0.31 16.00
CA GLN A 222 -3.56 0.17 14.99
C GLN A 222 -2.38 -0.79 14.80
N LEU A 223 -1.88 -1.38 15.89
CA LEU A 223 -0.81 -2.39 15.83
C LEU A 223 -1.30 -3.68 15.14
N ASP A 224 -2.51 -4.14 15.50
CA ASP A 224 -3.13 -5.32 14.89
C ASP A 224 -3.45 -5.10 13.41
N GLN A 225 -3.85 -3.90 13.03
CA GLN A 225 -4.12 -3.52 11.65
C GLN A 225 -2.83 -3.53 10.80
N PHE A 226 -1.71 -3.02 11.33
CA PHE A 226 -0.40 -3.14 10.68
C PHE A 226 -0.04 -4.59 10.43
N TRP A 227 -0.16 -5.44 11.47
CA TRP A 227 0.10 -6.86 11.37
C TRP A 227 -0.78 -7.53 10.31
N LEU A 228 -2.09 -7.24 10.31
CA LEU A 228 -3.05 -7.79 9.35
C LEU A 228 -2.66 -7.47 7.91
N TRP A 229 -2.33 -6.21 7.62
CA TRP A 229 -1.92 -5.78 6.29
C TRP A 229 -0.58 -6.40 5.88
N SER A 230 0.37 -6.45 6.81
CA SER A 230 1.69 -7.05 6.56
C SER A 230 1.61 -8.55 6.22
N MET A 231 0.72 -9.29 6.90
CA MET A 231 0.49 -10.70 6.65
C MET A 231 -0.14 -11.00 5.27
N GLN A 232 -0.74 -10.00 4.62
CA GLN A 232 -1.27 -10.12 3.25
C GLN A 232 -0.18 -10.04 2.17
N SER A 233 1.03 -9.63 2.52
CA SER A 233 2.17 -9.69 1.59
C SER A 233 2.64 -11.13 1.38
N GLY A 234 3.05 -11.48 0.15
CA GLY A 234 3.72 -12.75 -0.12
C GLY A 234 5.06 -12.81 0.61
N GLN A 235 5.35 -13.94 1.29
CA GLN A 235 6.60 -14.05 2.06
C GLN A 235 7.85 -13.79 1.22
N LYS A 236 7.95 -14.43 0.04
CA LYS A 236 9.06 -14.22 -0.90
C LYS A 236 9.11 -12.76 -1.39
N ASN A 237 7.96 -12.19 -1.73
CA ASN A 237 7.88 -10.82 -2.24
C ASN A 237 8.30 -9.80 -1.17
N ALA A 238 7.83 -9.97 0.08
CA ALA A 238 8.23 -9.13 1.19
C ALA A 238 9.72 -9.25 1.49
N TYR A 239 10.27 -10.45 1.45
CA TYR A 239 11.70 -10.72 1.65
C TYR A 239 12.57 -10.02 0.60
N GLU A 240 12.25 -10.18 -0.69
CA GLU A 240 13.01 -9.58 -1.79
C GLU A 240 12.85 -8.06 -1.85
N CYS A 241 11.67 -7.54 -1.48
CA CYS A 241 11.42 -6.10 -1.42
C CYS A 241 12.35 -5.39 -0.42
N VAL A 242 12.91 -6.10 0.58
CA VAL A 242 13.92 -5.52 1.49
C VAL A 242 15.11 -5.00 0.70
N LYS A 243 15.60 -5.77 -0.29
CA LYS A 243 16.68 -5.32 -1.19
C LYS A 243 16.25 -4.09 -1.98
N ALA A 244 15.03 -4.10 -2.52
CA ALA A 244 14.53 -3.01 -3.34
C ALA A 244 14.53 -1.67 -2.60
N PHE A 245 14.07 -1.62 -1.35
CA PHE A 245 14.01 -0.36 -0.62
C PHE A 245 15.32 0.04 0.07
N SER A 246 16.19 -0.91 0.39
CA SER A 246 17.41 -0.64 1.16
C SER A 246 18.65 -0.40 0.31
N GLU A 247 18.79 -1.13 -0.81
CA GLU A 247 20.01 -1.14 -1.63
C GLU A 247 19.89 -0.31 -2.90
N THR A 248 18.66 0.10 -3.30
CA THR A 248 18.49 0.98 -4.47
C THR A 248 19.00 2.38 -4.17
N ASP A 249 19.88 2.89 -5.02
CA ASP A 249 20.31 4.29 -5.01
C ASP A 249 19.37 5.11 -5.90
N PHE A 250 18.69 6.08 -5.29
CA PHE A 250 17.75 7.00 -5.93
C PHE A 250 18.37 8.38 -6.16
N THR A 251 19.66 8.54 -5.94
CA THR A 251 20.33 9.86 -6.03
C THR A 251 20.08 10.51 -7.40
N GLU A 252 20.26 9.76 -8.48
CA GLU A 252 20.06 10.29 -9.82
C GLU A 252 18.57 10.44 -10.19
N ASP A 253 17.67 9.66 -9.58
CA ASP A 253 16.23 9.83 -9.75
C ASP A 253 15.74 11.13 -9.10
N LEU A 254 16.20 11.41 -7.87
CA LEU A 254 15.87 12.65 -7.15
C LEU A 254 16.31 13.90 -7.93
N LYS A 255 17.48 13.89 -8.54
CA LYS A 255 17.99 15.00 -9.36
C LYS A 255 17.13 15.27 -10.60
N LYS A 256 16.44 14.26 -11.10
CA LYS A 256 15.53 14.36 -12.27
C LYS A 256 14.13 14.88 -11.90
N ILE A 257 13.78 14.96 -10.62
CA ILE A 257 12.49 15.50 -10.20
C ILE A 257 12.48 17.00 -10.45
N ASP A 258 11.70 17.43 -11.42
CA ASP A 258 11.59 18.82 -11.88
C ASP A 258 10.23 19.49 -11.55
N VAL A 259 9.35 18.77 -10.83
CA VAL A 259 8.06 19.27 -10.35
C VAL A 259 8.15 19.72 -8.88
N PRO A 260 7.23 20.60 -8.42
CA PRO A 260 7.13 20.94 -7.00
C PRO A 260 7.05 19.68 -6.13
N THR A 261 7.93 19.58 -5.14
CA THR A 261 8.07 18.38 -4.31
C THR A 261 8.03 18.72 -2.82
N LEU A 262 7.21 17.99 -2.08
CA LEU A 262 7.12 18.10 -0.63
C LEU A 262 7.69 16.85 0.04
N PHE A 263 8.66 17.06 0.94
CA PHE A 263 9.12 16.03 1.88
C PHE A 263 8.42 16.21 3.22
N MET A 264 7.82 15.13 3.73
CA MET A 264 7.15 15.08 5.04
C MET A 264 7.82 13.97 5.86
N HIS A 265 8.39 14.28 7.04
CA HIS A 265 9.14 13.27 7.77
C HIS A 265 9.05 13.47 9.29
N GLY A 266 8.93 12.36 10.03
CA GLY A 266 8.98 12.36 11.48
C GLY A 266 10.41 12.49 11.99
N GLU A 267 10.66 13.37 12.96
CA GLU A 267 12.01 13.52 13.53
C GLU A 267 12.41 12.34 14.43
N ASP A 268 11.46 11.56 14.93
CA ASP A 268 11.68 10.32 15.70
C ASP A 268 11.35 9.07 14.86
N ASP A 269 11.60 9.12 13.56
CA ASP A 269 11.44 7.97 12.67
C ASP A 269 12.53 6.92 12.98
N GLN A 270 12.09 5.81 13.61
CA GLN A 270 12.95 4.70 14.03
C GLN A 270 13.20 3.67 12.92
N ILE A 271 12.53 3.82 11.76
CA ILE A 271 12.58 2.90 10.62
C ILE A 271 13.44 3.47 9.50
N VAL A 272 13.18 4.72 9.13
CA VAL A 272 13.93 5.46 8.09
C VAL A 272 14.50 6.73 8.74
N PRO A 273 15.75 6.70 9.21
CA PRO A 273 16.35 7.85 9.90
C PRO A 273 16.32 9.10 9.03
N ILE A 274 15.73 10.17 9.55
CA ILE A 274 15.52 11.43 8.80
C ILE A 274 16.82 12.03 8.27
N HIS A 275 17.94 11.83 9.01
CA HIS A 275 19.26 12.38 8.62
C HIS A 275 19.82 11.70 7.38
N ASP A 276 19.50 10.41 7.17
CA ASP A 276 19.97 9.61 6.05
C ASP A 276 19.02 9.62 4.85
N SER A 277 17.85 10.18 5.04
CA SER A 277 16.78 10.22 4.04
C SER A 277 16.34 11.64 3.72
N ALA A 278 15.23 12.14 4.24
CA ALA A 278 14.62 13.40 3.83
C ALA A 278 15.57 14.60 3.93
N LYS A 279 16.44 14.69 4.94
CA LYS A 279 17.42 15.79 5.07
C LYS A 279 18.51 15.78 3.99
N LYS A 280 18.83 14.61 3.42
CA LYS A 280 19.71 14.49 2.25
C LYS A 280 18.92 14.69 0.95
N ALA A 281 17.77 14.01 0.82
CA ALA A 281 16.96 14.00 -0.39
C ALA A 281 16.47 15.40 -0.81
N VAL A 282 16.02 16.21 0.14
CA VAL A 282 15.53 17.59 -0.13
C VAL A 282 16.58 18.46 -0.82
N ARG A 283 17.87 18.21 -0.61
CA ARG A 283 18.97 18.96 -1.23
C ARG A 283 19.25 18.54 -2.67
N LEU A 284 18.75 17.39 -3.08
CA LEU A 284 18.94 16.83 -4.41
C LEU A 284 17.81 17.22 -5.38
N VAL A 285 16.64 17.58 -4.86
CA VAL A 285 15.47 17.97 -5.66
C VAL A 285 15.41 19.49 -5.80
N LYS A 286 15.35 19.98 -7.03
CA LYS A 286 15.47 21.40 -7.34
C LYS A 286 14.35 22.27 -6.74
N ASN A 287 13.11 21.79 -6.77
CA ASN A 287 11.92 22.54 -6.32
C ASN A 287 11.31 21.85 -5.08
N ALA A 288 12.15 21.58 -4.07
CA ALA A 288 11.76 20.87 -2.86
C ALA A 288 11.45 21.80 -1.70
N GLN A 289 10.45 21.44 -0.91
CA GLN A 289 10.19 21.95 0.41
C GLN A 289 10.05 20.79 1.39
N ALA A 290 10.23 21.04 2.68
CA ALA A 290 10.14 19.99 3.70
C ALA A 290 9.34 20.46 4.91
N ILE A 291 8.57 19.54 5.48
CA ILE A 291 7.91 19.66 6.77
C ILE A 291 8.44 18.52 7.65
N TYR A 292 9.09 18.86 8.74
CA TYR A 292 9.55 17.90 9.73
C TYR A 292 8.65 17.95 10.95
N TYR A 293 8.27 16.77 11.46
CA TYR A 293 7.31 16.63 12.55
C TYR A 293 8.04 16.19 13.82
N PRO A 294 8.24 17.12 14.81
CA PRO A 294 8.94 16.80 16.04
C PRO A 294 8.31 15.62 16.78
N GLY A 295 9.14 14.65 17.15
CA GLY A 295 8.72 13.45 17.89
C GLY A 295 7.80 12.50 17.13
N ALA A 296 7.51 12.74 15.84
CA ALA A 296 6.67 11.85 15.06
C ALA A 296 7.42 10.61 14.60
N PRO A 297 6.76 9.42 14.64
CA PRO A 297 7.33 8.15 14.18
C PRO A 297 7.22 7.97 12.66
N HIS A 298 7.66 6.81 12.16
CA HIS A 298 7.56 6.43 10.76
C HIS A 298 6.11 6.39 10.24
N GLY A 299 5.19 5.84 11.04
CA GLY A 299 3.76 5.72 10.72
C GLY A 299 2.97 7.01 10.95
N LEU A 300 3.58 8.18 10.70
CA LEU A 300 2.98 9.50 10.94
C LEU A 300 1.69 9.74 10.14
N THR A 301 1.49 9.06 9.02
CA THR A 301 0.24 9.12 8.22
C THR A 301 -0.99 8.66 9.02
N ALA A 302 -0.79 7.76 9.97
CA ALA A 302 -1.84 7.27 10.87
C ALA A 302 -1.81 7.98 12.24
N THR A 303 -0.63 8.17 12.83
CA THR A 303 -0.51 8.73 14.19
C THR A 303 -0.70 10.25 14.26
N LEU A 304 -0.48 10.96 13.16
CA LEU A 304 -0.71 12.40 12.99
C LEU A 304 -1.67 12.67 11.81
N GLN A 305 -2.64 11.80 11.58
CA GLN A 305 -3.49 11.79 10.39
C GLN A 305 -4.06 13.17 10.04
N ASP A 306 -4.66 13.87 10.99
CA ASP A 306 -5.31 15.16 10.73
C ASP A 306 -4.30 16.22 10.29
N ARG A 307 -3.12 16.25 10.90
CA ARG A 307 -2.06 17.19 10.56
C ARG A 307 -1.47 16.87 9.18
N ILE A 308 -1.17 15.61 8.92
CA ILE A 308 -0.67 15.15 7.62
C ILE A 308 -1.69 15.46 6.52
N ASN A 309 -2.97 15.21 6.76
CA ASN A 309 -4.04 15.50 5.82
C ASN A 309 -4.14 17.01 5.51
N ALA A 310 -4.03 17.87 6.51
CA ALA A 310 -4.07 19.32 6.33
C ALA A 310 -2.87 19.84 5.53
N ASP A 311 -1.65 19.43 5.88
CA ASP A 311 -0.43 19.85 5.22
C ASP A 311 -0.37 19.31 3.78
N LEU A 312 -0.81 18.06 3.55
CA LEU A 312 -0.94 17.47 2.22
C LEU A 312 -1.94 18.24 1.36
N LEU A 313 -3.13 18.54 1.90
CA LEU A 313 -4.17 19.29 1.19
C LEU A 313 -3.70 20.70 0.81
N ALA A 314 -3.00 21.38 1.73
CA ALA A 314 -2.44 22.70 1.48
C ALA A 314 -1.44 22.65 0.30
N PHE A 315 -0.54 21.68 0.27
CA PHE A 315 0.41 21.51 -0.82
C PHE A 315 -0.26 21.14 -2.15
N LEU A 316 -1.30 20.34 -2.13
CA LEU A 316 -2.01 19.92 -3.34
C LEU A 316 -2.83 21.04 -3.98
N ARG A 317 -3.26 22.06 -3.19
CA ARG A 317 -4.02 23.22 -3.66
C ARG A 317 -3.15 24.40 -4.08
N GLY A 318 -1.97 24.55 -3.52
CA GLY A 318 -1.00 25.62 -3.79
C GLY A 318 -0.06 25.31 -4.90
#